data_f50acad3b42ca008dfa9b08a705a7448
#
_entry.id   f50acad3b42ca008dfa9b08a705a7448
#
_cell.length_a   1.000
_cell.length_b   1.000
_cell.length_c   1.000
_cell.angle_alpha   90.00
_cell.angle_beta   90.00
_cell.angle_gamma   90.00
#
_symmetry.space_group_name_H-M   'P 1'
#
loop_
_entity.id
_entity.type
_entity.pdbx_description
1 polymer ?
#
loop_
_entity_poly.entity_id
_entity_poly.type
_entity_poly.pdbx_seq_one_letter_code
_entity_poly.pdbx_strand_id
1 'polypeptide(L)'
;MAITKRLFKSFYRLLLPVIILLALAIVGVSIGFIYKTARPPKAKYLVTPEKYGRFSARGARVTDETWANRDGTSSRGWLLRGAEKSPAVILFHRYGADRSYVLNLGVKLNEATNFTILMPDLRAHGENPLVKNSSFGGCETDDAAAAIEFLKSLKSENQKNLVGQDIGVYGVELGALVALSAAARNENVKAVALDSIPANSNNLLNSTINKNFPFASSLTTKLAEFGTRAYFYDGCYKNDSVCEAAKQITNRNVFLLAGSDAPDFQTSTEKLSRCFPPNTHLETKTDLNPSGYSITNASLEQSEAYDQRVIAFFKQTLESSER
;
A
#
# COMPACT_ATOMS: atom_id res chain seq x y z
N MET A 1 -32.30 -55.97 1.16
CA MET A 1 -31.80 -54.91 2.06
C MET A 1 -30.31 -55.03 2.44
N ALA A 2 -29.71 -56.24 2.53
CA ALA A 2 -28.28 -56.44 2.85
C ALA A 2 -27.32 -56.15 1.68
N ILE A 3 -27.72 -56.38 0.43
CA ILE A 3 -26.90 -56.18 -0.79
C ILE A 3 -26.69 -54.67 -1.06
N THR A 4 -27.72 -53.84 -0.89
CA THR A 4 -27.64 -52.39 -1.06
C THR A 4 -26.70 -51.72 -0.03
N LYS A 5 -26.67 -52.19 1.22
CA LYS A 5 -25.74 -51.68 2.24
C LYS A 5 -24.28 -52.06 1.94
N ARG A 6 -24.01 -53.23 1.36
CA ARG A 6 -22.66 -53.64 0.97
C ARG A 6 -22.14 -52.87 -0.24
N LEU A 7 -22.97 -52.62 -1.25
CA LEU A 7 -22.64 -51.83 -2.42
C LEU A 7 -22.36 -50.35 -2.02
N PHE A 8 -23.18 -49.80 -1.14
CA PHE A 8 -23.00 -48.46 -0.65
C PHE A 8 -21.68 -48.32 0.15
N LYS A 9 -21.36 -49.30 0.98
CA LYS A 9 -20.10 -49.31 1.75
C LYS A 9 -18.87 -49.50 0.88
N SER A 10 -18.95 -50.26 -0.20
CA SER A 10 -17.87 -50.45 -1.17
C SER A 10 -17.66 -49.21 -2.02
N PHE A 11 -18.75 -48.58 -2.46
CA PHE A 11 -18.73 -47.31 -3.22
C PHE A 11 -18.11 -46.18 -2.37
N TYR A 12 -18.50 -46.08 -1.11
CA TYR A 12 -17.93 -45.06 -0.19
C TYR A 12 -16.44 -45.28 0.07
N ARG A 13 -15.99 -46.53 0.17
CA ARG A 13 -14.55 -46.85 0.34
C ARG A 13 -13.71 -46.50 -0.87
N LEU A 14 -14.28 -46.50 -2.07
CA LEU A 14 -13.61 -46.15 -3.31
C LEU A 14 -13.67 -44.62 -3.56
N LEU A 15 -14.80 -44.02 -3.27
CA LEU A 15 -15.04 -42.58 -3.52
C LEU A 15 -14.34 -41.64 -2.52
N LEU A 16 -14.26 -42.05 -1.25
CA LEU A 16 -13.66 -41.26 -0.19
C LEU A 16 -12.18 -40.91 -0.45
N PRO A 17 -11.29 -41.88 -0.80
CA PRO A 17 -9.90 -41.54 -1.12
C PRO A 17 -9.79 -40.61 -2.36
N VAL A 18 -10.66 -40.78 -3.37
CA VAL A 18 -10.67 -39.91 -4.55
C VAL A 18 -11.07 -38.47 -4.17
N ILE A 19 -12.08 -38.31 -3.33
CA ILE A 19 -12.49 -36.98 -2.83
C ILE A 19 -11.37 -36.35 -2.01
N ILE A 20 -10.71 -37.12 -1.14
CA ILE A 20 -9.58 -36.62 -0.35
C ILE A 20 -8.43 -36.18 -1.25
N LEU A 21 -8.05 -36.99 -2.25
CA LEU A 21 -7.00 -36.65 -3.21
C LEU A 21 -7.35 -35.37 -4.00
N LEU A 22 -8.61 -35.25 -4.45
CA LEU A 22 -9.08 -34.06 -5.15
C LEU A 22 -9.03 -32.82 -4.24
N ALA A 23 -9.47 -32.96 -2.99
CA ALA A 23 -9.39 -31.86 -2.01
C ALA A 23 -7.94 -31.45 -1.74
N LEU A 24 -7.03 -32.40 -1.56
CA LEU A 24 -5.60 -32.13 -1.38
C LEU A 24 -4.99 -31.44 -2.62
N ALA A 25 -5.37 -31.87 -3.83
CA ALA A 25 -4.93 -31.27 -5.08
C ALA A 25 -5.43 -29.81 -5.18
N ILE A 26 -6.70 -29.55 -4.86
CA ILE A 26 -7.27 -28.18 -4.84
C ILE A 26 -6.53 -27.29 -3.84
N VAL A 27 -6.28 -27.79 -2.63
CA VAL A 27 -5.53 -27.05 -1.60
C VAL A 27 -4.09 -26.78 -2.08
N GLY A 28 -3.42 -27.78 -2.64
CA GLY A 28 -2.04 -27.63 -3.16
C GLY A 28 -1.96 -26.59 -4.30
N VAL A 29 -2.89 -26.65 -5.25
CA VAL A 29 -3.00 -25.67 -6.35
C VAL A 29 -3.29 -24.27 -5.79
N SER A 30 -4.22 -24.15 -4.83
CA SER A 30 -4.55 -22.86 -4.20
C SER A 30 -3.34 -22.26 -3.48
N ILE A 31 -2.61 -23.05 -2.69
CA ILE A 31 -1.39 -22.57 -2.01
C ILE A 31 -0.31 -22.15 -3.02
N GLY A 32 -0.07 -22.95 -4.06
CA GLY A 32 0.90 -22.62 -5.12
C GLY A 32 0.53 -21.33 -5.87
N PHE A 33 -0.76 -21.13 -6.10
CA PHE A 33 -1.29 -19.93 -6.73
C PHE A 33 -1.09 -18.69 -5.86
N ILE A 34 -1.42 -18.77 -4.56
CA ILE A 34 -1.21 -17.69 -3.60
C ILE A 34 0.26 -17.40 -3.39
N TYR A 35 1.09 -18.42 -3.29
CA TYR A 35 2.55 -18.25 -3.21
C TYR A 35 3.10 -17.42 -4.36
N LYS A 36 2.59 -17.61 -5.58
CA LYS A 36 2.97 -16.81 -6.76
C LYS A 36 2.39 -15.41 -6.70
N THR A 37 1.14 -15.25 -6.25
CA THR A 37 0.45 -13.95 -6.21
C THR A 37 0.96 -13.07 -5.07
N ALA A 38 1.31 -13.63 -3.90
CA ALA A 38 1.87 -12.88 -2.78
C ALA A 38 3.33 -12.40 -3.03
N ARG A 39 3.94 -12.84 -4.14
CA ARG A 39 5.28 -12.44 -4.55
C ARG A 39 5.19 -11.57 -5.79
N PRO A 40 5.14 -10.24 -5.63
CA PRO A 40 5.12 -9.35 -6.79
C PRO A 40 6.37 -9.55 -7.66
N PRO A 41 6.29 -9.24 -8.96
CA PRO A 41 7.42 -9.37 -9.85
C PRO A 41 8.57 -8.49 -9.35
N LYS A 42 9.77 -9.08 -9.32
CA LYS A 42 10.98 -8.34 -8.99
C LYS A 42 11.39 -7.51 -10.21
N ALA A 43 11.47 -6.22 -10.03
CA ALA A 43 12.00 -5.30 -11.05
C ALA A 43 13.20 -4.55 -10.49
N LYS A 44 14.09 -4.10 -11.37
CA LYS A 44 15.08 -3.09 -11.01
C LYS A 44 14.37 -1.75 -10.82
N TYR A 45 14.89 -0.93 -9.93
CA TYR A 45 14.33 0.41 -9.73
C TYR A 45 14.26 1.17 -11.06
N LEU A 46 13.12 1.82 -11.29
CA LEU A 46 12.90 2.64 -12.49
C LEU A 46 13.95 3.75 -12.59
N VAL A 47 14.22 4.37 -11.46
CA VAL A 47 15.23 5.43 -11.32
C VAL A 47 15.97 5.21 -10.00
N THR A 48 17.29 5.39 -10.00
CA THR A 48 18.08 5.38 -8.76
C THR A 48 18.33 6.80 -8.27
N PRO A 49 18.53 7.00 -6.96
CA PRO A 49 18.83 8.33 -6.40
C PRO A 49 20.02 9.01 -7.05
N GLU A 50 21.08 8.24 -7.41
CA GLU A 50 22.29 8.81 -8.04
C GLU A 50 21.98 9.37 -9.45
N LYS A 51 21.09 8.73 -10.19
CA LYS A 51 20.64 9.24 -11.49
C LYS A 51 19.74 10.45 -11.31
N TYR A 52 18.84 10.41 -10.33
CA TYR A 52 17.90 11.49 -10.08
C TYR A 52 18.59 12.74 -9.50
N GLY A 53 19.53 12.59 -8.60
CA GLY A 53 20.28 13.70 -7.99
C GLY A 53 21.00 14.61 -8.98
N ARG A 54 21.26 14.11 -10.22
CA ARG A 54 21.83 14.94 -11.32
C ARG A 54 20.79 15.89 -11.93
N PHE A 55 19.50 15.62 -11.73
CA PHE A 55 18.38 16.42 -12.26
C PHE A 55 17.65 17.21 -11.16
N SER A 56 17.98 16.97 -9.89
CA SER A 56 17.41 17.69 -8.77
C SER A 56 17.94 19.12 -8.72
N ALA A 57 17.05 20.10 -8.65
CA ALA A 57 17.37 21.53 -8.63
C ALA A 57 18.23 21.93 -7.41
N ARG A 58 18.10 21.22 -6.29
CA ARG A 58 18.81 21.48 -5.03
C ARG A 58 19.84 20.42 -4.65
N GLY A 59 20.11 19.44 -5.54
CA GLY A 59 21.04 18.35 -5.25
C GLY A 59 20.53 17.44 -4.14
N ALA A 60 19.24 17.03 -4.20
CA ALA A 60 18.60 16.20 -3.19
C ALA A 60 19.47 14.98 -2.82
N ARG A 61 19.80 14.88 -1.53
CA ARG A 61 20.57 13.74 -0.99
C ARG A 61 19.61 12.71 -0.44
N VAL A 62 19.46 11.63 -1.19
CA VAL A 62 18.67 10.46 -0.78
C VAL A 62 19.58 9.49 -0.06
N THR A 63 19.21 9.09 1.16
CA THR A 63 19.91 8.04 1.92
C THR A 63 19.10 6.76 1.94
N ASP A 64 19.78 5.61 1.94
CA ASP A 64 19.17 4.29 2.14
C ASP A 64 19.09 4.01 3.64
N GLU A 65 17.88 3.81 4.15
CA GLU A 65 17.63 3.60 5.57
C GLU A 65 16.99 2.21 5.78
N THR A 66 17.26 1.64 6.95
CA THR A 66 16.67 0.36 7.37
C THR A 66 16.23 0.48 8.82
N TRP A 67 15.06 -0.04 9.17
CA TRP A 67 14.51 -0.02 10.53
C TRP A 67 13.83 -1.33 10.86
N ALA A 68 13.73 -1.63 12.16
CA ALA A 68 13.08 -2.82 12.67
C ALA A 68 11.55 -2.66 12.66
N ASN A 69 10.83 -3.71 12.28
CA ASN A 69 9.39 -3.84 12.41
C ASN A 69 9.03 -4.52 13.74
N ARG A 70 7.79 -4.38 14.17
CA ARG A 70 7.30 -4.95 15.44
C ARG A 70 7.28 -6.48 15.46
N ASP A 71 7.21 -7.12 14.31
CA ASP A 71 7.24 -8.59 14.17
C ASP A 71 8.66 -9.18 14.08
N GLY A 72 9.69 -8.38 14.32
CA GLY A 72 11.09 -8.77 14.23
C GLY A 72 11.67 -8.79 12.82
N THR A 73 10.89 -8.49 11.79
CA THR A 73 11.40 -8.26 10.44
C THR A 73 12.00 -6.86 10.32
N SER A 74 12.57 -6.53 9.17
CA SER A 74 13.09 -5.19 8.89
C SER A 74 12.46 -4.63 7.62
N SER A 75 12.22 -3.33 7.63
CA SER A 75 11.85 -2.53 6.46
C SER A 75 13.01 -1.67 6.01
N ARG A 76 12.98 -1.25 4.77
CA ARG A 76 13.95 -0.30 4.21
C ARG A 76 13.25 0.73 3.35
N GLY A 77 13.91 1.86 3.17
CA GLY A 77 13.36 2.94 2.35
C GLY A 77 14.41 3.97 1.98
N TRP A 78 14.02 4.88 1.13
CA TRP A 78 14.78 6.09 0.84
C TRP A 78 14.30 7.24 1.69
N LEU A 79 15.25 7.98 2.28
CA LEU A 79 15.00 9.15 3.11
C LEU A 79 15.59 10.41 2.46
N LEU A 80 14.76 11.43 2.35
CA LEU A 80 15.15 12.81 2.07
C LEU A 80 14.98 13.62 3.36
N ARG A 81 16.06 14.12 3.91
CA ARG A 81 16.03 14.92 5.14
C ARG A 81 15.52 16.32 4.84
N GLY A 82 14.59 16.80 5.65
CA GLY A 82 14.07 18.16 5.62
C GLY A 82 14.74 19.08 6.63
N ALA A 83 14.11 20.19 6.93
CA ALA A 83 14.53 21.09 7.99
C ALA A 83 14.31 20.48 9.39
N GLU A 84 15.09 20.93 10.40
CA GLU A 84 14.87 20.50 11.79
C GLU A 84 13.45 20.83 12.24
N LYS A 85 12.79 19.87 12.90
CA LYS A 85 11.41 19.94 13.39
C LYS A 85 10.35 20.16 12.30
N SER A 86 10.72 20.05 11.01
CA SER A 86 9.71 20.13 9.94
C SER A 86 8.76 18.93 9.99
N PRO A 87 7.56 19.04 9.39
CA PRO A 87 6.71 17.90 9.14
C PRO A 87 7.42 16.80 8.34
N ALA A 88 6.88 15.59 8.38
CA ALA A 88 7.35 14.51 7.53
C ALA A 88 6.20 13.91 6.71
N VAL A 89 6.53 13.37 5.52
CA VAL A 89 5.56 12.65 4.69
C VAL A 89 6.13 11.28 4.31
N ILE A 90 5.30 10.22 4.46
CA ILE A 90 5.63 8.88 3.99
C ILE A 90 4.88 8.63 2.69
N LEU A 91 5.60 8.17 1.66
CA LEU A 91 5.04 7.89 0.34
C LEU A 91 5.08 6.39 0.06
N PHE A 92 3.90 5.75 -0.01
CA PHE A 92 3.75 4.32 -0.27
C PHE A 92 3.39 4.05 -1.73
N HIS A 93 4.17 3.20 -2.39
CA HIS A 93 3.96 2.79 -3.78
C HIS A 93 2.83 1.75 -3.92
N ARG A 94 2.36 1.51 -5.14
CA ARG A 94 1.34 0.51 -5.45
C ARG A 94 1.91 -0.92 -5.47
N TYR A 95 1.02 -1.93 -5.48
CA TYR A 95 1.40 -3.32 -5.66
C TYR A 95 2.16 -3.54 -6.98
N GLY A 96 3.22 -4.33 -6.93
CA GLY A 96 4.07 -4.62 -8.08
C GLY A 96 4.99 -3.49 -8.54
N ALA A 97 5.03 -2.38 -7.79
CA ALA A 97 6.00 -1.30 -7.91
C ALA A 97 7.04 -1.38 -6.77
N ASP A 98 7.83 -0.35 -6.61
CA ASP A 98 8.83 -0.18 -5.56
C ASP A 98 8.98 1.31 -5.20
N ARG A 99 9.83 1.65 -4.26
CA ARG A 99 10.06 3.01 -3.77
C ARG A 99 10.48 4.01 -4.87
N SER A 100 11.03 3.55 -6.02
CA SER A 100 11.37 4.43 -7.14
C SER A 100 10.12 5.00 -7.84
N TYR A 101 8.96 4.34 -7.67
CA TYR A 101 7.68 4.81 -8.21
C TYR A 101 7.28 6.18 -7.66
N VAL A 102 7.61 6.45 -6.41
CA VAL A 102 7.26 7.69 -5.71
C VAL A 102 8.44 8.66 -5.56
N LEU A 103 9.62 8.32 -6.10
CA LEU A 103 10.84 9.11 -5.96
C LEU A 103 10.69 10.53 -6.52
N ASN A 104 10.09 10.65 -7.72
CA ASN A 104 9.90 11.95 -8.37
C ASN A 104 9.04 12.88 -7.49
N LEU A 105 7.89 12.40 -7.05
CA LEU A 105 7.02 13.14 -6.14
C LEU A 105 7.74 13.47 -4.82
N GLY A 106 8.49 12.51 -4.26
CA GLY A 106 9.21 12.68 -3.00
C GLY A 106 10.26 13.79 -3.06
N VAL A 107 11.05 13.83 -4.14
CA VAL A 107 12.07 14.88 -4.33
C VAL A 107 11.42 16.23 -4.50
N LYS A 108 10.40 16.35 -5.36
CA LYS A 108 9.69 17.62 -5.58
C LYS A 108 9.00 18.13 -4.31
N LEU A 109 8.39 17.22 -3.53
CA LEU A 109 7.77 17.57 -2.27
C LEU A 109 8.79 18.08 -1.25
N ASN A 110 9.94 17.40 -1.09
CA ASN A 110 11.03 17.84 -0.23
C ASN A 110 11.56 19.21 -0.65
N GLU A 111 11.80 19.42 -1.95
CA GLU A 111 12.30 20.69 -2.50
C GLU A 111 11.31 21.85 -2.32
N ALA A 112 10.01 21.59 -2.45
CA ALA A 112 8.96 22.60 -2.35
C ALA A 112 8.65 23.01 -0.90
N THR A 113 8.87 22.11 0.08
CA THR A 113 8.38 22.29 1.45
C THR A 113 9.47 22.23 2.53
N ASN A 114 10.64 21.69 2.21
CA ASN A 114 11.67 21.28 3.17
C ASN A 114 11.18 20.23 4.21
N PHE A 115 10.12 19.48 3.92
CA PHE A 115 9.68 18.36 4.75
C PHE A 115 10.62 17.17 4.65
N THR A 116 10.69 16.35 5.69
CA THR A 116 11.37 15.07 5.65
C THR A 116 10.48 14.05 4.90
N ILE A 117 11.02 13.40 3.87
CA ILE A 117 10.27 12.45 3.06
C ILE A 117 10.84 11.05 3.22
N LEU A 118 9.99 10.08 3.53
CA LEU A 118 10.34 8.66 3.60
C LEU A 118 9.58 7.88 2.52
N MET A 119 10.29 7.09 1.76
CA MET A 119 9.77 6.26 0.68
C MET A 119 10.15 4.80 0.93
N PRO A 120 9.35 4.02 1.70
CA PRO A 120 9.64 2.62 1.97
C PRO A 120 9.35 1.72 0.78
N ASP A 121 10.11 0.62 0.66
CA ASP A 121 9.63 -0.55 -0.07
C ASP A 121 8.61 -1.28 0.81
N LEU A 122 7.42 -1.54 0.30
CA LEU A 122 6.44 -2.41 0.96
C LEU A 122 6.93 -3.86 0.97
N ARG A 123 6.38 -4.71 1.86
CA ARG A 123 6.74 -6.14 1.95
C ARG A 123 6.74 -6.80 0.58
N ALA A 124 7.74 -7.63 0.31
CA ALA A 124 7.97 -8.36 -0.93
C ALA A 124 8.32 -7.51 -2.15
N HIS A 125 8.39 -6.21 -2.03
CA HIS A 125 8.66 -5.28 -3.13
C HIS A 125 10.11 -4.77 -3.14
N GLY A 126 10.49 -4.14 -4.25
CA GLY A 126 11.82 -3.61 -4.48
C GLY A 126 12.88 -4.67 -4.85
N GLU A 127 14.12 -4.24 -5.02
CA GLU A 127 15.25 -5.13 -5.25
C GLU A 127 15.57 -5.91 -3.97
N ASN A 128 15.68 -7.24 -4.06
CA ASN A 128 16.05 -8.09 -2.93
C ASN A 128 15.24 -7.81 -1.64
N PRO A 129 13.91 -7.97 -1.67
CA PRO A 129 13.07 -7.67 -0.52
C PRO A 129 13.45 -8.50 0.70
N LEU A 130 13.53 -7.83 1.86
CA LEU A 130 13.86 -8.47 3.15
C LEU A 130 12.77 -9.45 3.59
N VAL A 131 11.50 -9.12 3.34
CA VAL A 131 10.35 -10.01 3.50
C VAL A 131 9.87 -10.45 2.12
N LYS A 132 9.60 -11.73 1.93
CA LYS A 132 9.37 -12.31 0.59
C LYS A 132 7.92 -12.29 0.13
N ASN A 133 6.96 -12.09 1.03
CA ASN A 133 5.53 -12.18 0.73
C ASN A 133 4.81 -10.89 1.15
N SER A 134 3.99 -10.35 0.24
CA SER A 134 3.04 -9.29 0.54
C SER A 134 1.78 -9.89 1.15
N SER A 135 1.29 -9.30 2.22
CA SER A 135 0.04 -9.67 2.88
C SER A 135 -1.15 -8.82 2.41
N PHE A 136 -1.00 -8.12 1.29
CA PHE A 136 -2.03 -7.28 0.68
C PHE A 136 -2.60 -6.21 1.62
N GLY A 137 -1.73 -5.59 2.43
CA GLY A 137 -2.05 -4.48 3.30
C GLY A 137 -2.15 -4.81 4.79
N GLY A 138 -2.16 -6.09 5.18
CA GLY A 138 -2.27 -6.46 6.58
C GLY A 138 -1.02 -6.14 7.41
N CYS A 139 0.03 -6.94 7.32
CA CYS A 139 1.29 -6.67 8.01
C CYS A 139 2.04 -5.43 7.46
N GLU A 140 1.80 -5.03 6.19
CA GLU A 140 2.30 -3.76 5.66
C GLU A 140 1.80 -2.55 6.45
N THR A 141 0.58 -2.63 7.03
CA THR A 141 0.07 -1.57 7.93
C THR A 141 0.88 -1.47 9.22
N ASP A 142 1.32 -2.60 9.77
CA ASP A 142 2.17 -2.63 10.97
C ASP A 142 3.59 -2.14 10.65
N ASP A 143 4.11 -2.43 9.44
CA ASP A 143 5.37 -1.85 8.93
C ASP A 143 5.28 -0.33 8.74
N ALA A 144 4.13 0.18 8.27
CA ALA A 144 3.90 1.62 8.17
C ALA A 144 3.88 2.31 9.54
N ALA A 145 3.34 1.65 10.57
CA ALA A 145 3.43 2.15 11.94
C ALA A 145 4.89 2.20 12.43
N ALA A 146 5.70 1.18 12.13
CA ALA A 146 7.13 1.19 12.43
C ALA A 146 7.89 2.28 11.66
N ALA A 147 7.51 2.56 10.40
CA ALA A 147 8.07 3.67 9.63
C ALA A 147 7.77 5.04 10.25
N ILE A 148 6.57 5.24 10.81
CA ILE A 148 6.22 6.45 11.57
C ILE A 148 7.09 6.57 12.83
N GLU A 149 7.29 5.48 13.57
CA GLU A 149 8.15 5.46 14.76
C GLU A 149 9.62 5.75 14.40
N PHE A 150 10.10 5.16 13.29
CA PHE A 150 11.42 5.44 12.75
C PHE A 150 11.61 6.92 12.43
N LEU A 151 10.67 7.56 11.71
CA LEU A 151 10.74 9.00 11.41
C LEU A 151 10.83 9.84 12.69
N LYS A 152 10.03 9.53 13.70
CA LYS A 152 10.04 10.24 15.00
C LYS A 152 11.33 10.08 15.78
N SER A 153 12.08 8.99 15.54
CA SER A 153 13.37 8.73 16.17
C SER A 153 14.53 9.50 15.55
N LEU A 154 14.34 10.04 14.33
CA LEU A 154 15.40 10.70 13.59
C LEU A 154 15.90 11.95 14.28
N LYS A 155 17.23 12.09 14.32
CA LYS A 155 17.92 13.26 14.85
C LYS A 155 18.63 14.03 13.75
N SER A 156 18.71 15.34 13.92
CA SER A 156 19.55 16.21 13.13
C SER A 156 21.04 16.08 13.55
N GLU A 157 21.94 16.72 12.83
CA GLU A 157 23.34 16.81 13.19
C GLU A 157 23.54 17.42 14.59
N ASN A 158 22.63 18.32 15.01
CA ASN A 158 22.63 18.98 16.32
C ASN A 158 21.94 18.15 17.43
N GLN A 159 21.67 16.84 17.19
CA GLN A 159 20.98 15.93 18.12
C GLN A 159 19.54 16.34 18.48
N LYS A 160 18.94 17.27 17.75
CA LYS A 160 17.54 17.65 17.88
C LYS A 160 16.65 16.72 17.05
N ASN A 161 15.36 16.70 17.36
CA ASN A 161 14.41 15.98 16.52
C ASN A 161 14.42 16.55 15.11
N LEU A 162 14.63 15.70 14.12
CA LEU A 162 14.55 16.08 12.71
C LEU A 162 13.10 16.32 12.31
N VAL A 163 12.21 15.43 12.73
CA VAL A 163 10.78 15.45 12.39
C VAL A 163 9.97 16.09 13.52
N GLY A 164 9.04 16.95 13.16
CA GLY A 164 8.08 17.59 14.05
C GLY A 164 6.97 16.62 14.50
N GLN A 165 5.86 17.20 14.97
CA GLN A 165 4.72 16.41 15.47
C GLN A 165 3.84 15.87 14.34
N ASP A 166 3.72 16.63 13.25
CA ASP A 166 2.75 16.39 12.19
C ASP A 166 3.34 15.53 11.07
N ILE A 167 2.63 14.47 10.76
CA ILE A 167 3.01 13.50 9.72
C ILE A 167 1.93 13.47 8.64
N GLY A 168 2.35 13.49 7.39
CA GLY A 168 1.53 13.18 6.24
C GLY A 168 1.78 11.76 5.75
N VAL A 169 0.77 11.15 5.14
CA VAL A 169 0.91 9.88 4.43
C VAL A 169 0.27 9.99 3.05
N TYR A 170 0.97 9.47 2.06
CA TYR A 170 0.48 9.30 0.70
C TYR A 170 0.57 7.84 0.30
N GLY A 171 -0.38 7.36 -0.48
CA GLY A 171 -0.30 6.02 -1.03
C GLY A 171 -1.12 5.83 -2.29
N VAL A 172 -0.68 4.86 -3.11
CA VAL A 172 -1.36 4.45 -4.33
C VAL A 172 -1.73 2.98 -4.22
N GLU A 173 -2.99 2.63 -4.49
CA GLU A 173 -3.53 1.26 -4.48
C GLU A 173 -3.23 0.52 -3.17
N LEU A 174 -2.30 -0.48 -3.15
CA LEU A 174 -1.83 -1.13 -1.92
C LEU A 174 -1.30 -0.09 -0.93
N GLY A 175 -0.49 0.85 -1.41
CA GLY A 175 0.04 1.94 -0.59
C GLY A 175 -1.05 2.82 0.01
N ALA A 176 -2.16 3.05 -0.71
CA ALA A 176 -3.31 3.81 -0.19
C ALA A 176 -4.05 3.05 0.92
N LEU A 177 -4.22 1.73 0.77
CA LEU A 177 -4.79 0.87 1.80
C LEU A 177 -3.94 0.91 3.09
N VAL A 178 -2.61 0.80 2.93
CA VAL A 178 -1.64 0.85 4.03
C VAL A 178 -1.65 2.23 4.69
N ALA A 179 -1.61 3.31 3.90
CA ALA A 179 -1.62 4.69 4.39
C ALA A 179 -2.87 5.01 5.22
N LEU A 180 -4.07 4.65 4.71
CA LEU A 180 -5.33 4.84 5.44
C LEU A 180 -5.34 4.06 6.76
N SER A 181 -4.96 2.77 6.70
CA SER A 181 -4.97 1.89 7.87
C SER A 181 -3.95 2.33 8.93
N ALA A 182 -2.78 2.82 8.53
CA ALA A 182 -1.78 3.39 9.43
C ALA A 182 -2.27 4.71 10.05
N ALA A 183 -2.88 5.58 9.25
CA ALA A 183 -3.47 6.83 9.72
C ALA A 183 -4.59 6.60 10.74
N ALA A 184 -5.45 5.61 10.51
CA ALA A 184 -6.53 5.25 11.44
C ALA A 184 -6.02 4.85 12.84
N ARG A 185 -4.78 4.36 12.93
CA ARG A 185 -4.15 3.89 14.18
C ARG A 185 -3.17 4.88 14.79
N ASN A 186 -2.92 6.03 14.15
CA ASN A 186 -1.90 6.97 14.60
C ASN A 186 -2.37 8.42 14.48
N GLU A 187 -2.60 9.06 15.63
CA GLU A 187 -3.11 10.43 15.71
C GLU A 187 -2.12 11.51 15.25
N ASN A 188 -0.83 11.18 15.13
CA ASN A 188 0.16 12.11 14.59
C ASN A 188 0.06 12.24 13.07
N VAL A 189 -0.67 11.36 12.39
CA VAL A 189 -0.96 11.51 10.96
C VAL A 189 -2.06 12.54 10.79
N LYS A 190 -1.73 13.74 10.32
CA LYS A 190 -2.63 14.90 10.17
C LYS A 190 -3.13 15.10 8.75
N ALA A 191 -2.37 14.64 7.76
CA ALA A 191 -2.70 14.75 6.34
C ALA A 191 -2.60 13.39 5.65
N VAL A 192 -3.64 12.99 4.92
CA VAL A 192 -3.76 11.68 4.28
C VAL A 192 -4.16 11.86 2.83
N ALA A 193 -3.30 11.50 1.88
CA ALA A 193 -3.60 11.53 0.46
C ALA A 193 -3.62 10.09 -0.11
N LEU A 194 -4.73 9.67 -0.69
CA LEU A 194 -5.00 8.31 -1.12
C LEU A 194 -5.40 8.28 -2.58
N ASP A 195 -4.65 7.57 -3.41
CA ASP A 195 -4.97 7.43 -4.83
C ASP A 195 -5.35 5.99 -5.16
N SER A 196 -6.46 5.84 -5.91
CA SER A 196 -6.91 4.54 -6.45
C SER A 196 -7.04 3.45 -5.39
N ILE A 197 -7.62 3.79 -4.23
CA ILE A 197 -7.70 2.88 -3.09
C ILE A 197 -8.67 1.71 -3.35
N PRO A 198 -8.27 0.44 -3.15
CA PRO A 198 -9.17 -0.71 -3.18
C PRO A 198 -10.13 -0.70 -1.97
N ALA A 199 -11.31 -1.28 -2.10
CA ALA A 199 -12.31 -1.32 -1.02
C ALA A 199 -11.87 -2.19 0.19
N ASN A 200 -10.98 -3.16 -0.04
CA ASN A 200 -10.38 -4.03 0.96
C ASN A 200 -9.25 -4.86 0.33
N SER A 201 -8.57 -5.69 1.13
CA SER A 201 -7.49 -6.56 0.67
C SER A 201 -7.94 -7.62 -0.34
N ASN A 202 -9.19 -8.14 -0.23
CA ASN A 202 -9.73 -9.08 -1.22
C ASN A 202 -9.87 -8.43 -2.61
N ASN A 203 -10.32 -7.16 -2.69
CA ASN A 203 -10.42 -6.45 -3.97
C ASN A 203 -9.04 -6.28 -4.61
N LEU A 204 -8.02 -5.96 -3.84
CA LEU A 204 -6.65 -5.88 -4.33
C LEU A 204 -6.13 -7.24 -4.81
N LEU A 205 -6.34 -8.29 -4.02
CA LEU A 205 -6.00 -9.67 -4.38
C LEU A 205 -6.67 -10.07 -5.70
N ASN A 206 -7.99 -9.83 -5.82
CA ASN A 206 -8.78 -10.19 -6.99
C ASN A 206 -8.35 -9.40 -8.24
N SER A 207 -8.07 -8.10 -8.09
CA SER A 207 -7.51 -7.27 -9.17
C SER A 207 -6.15 -7.84 -9.65
N THR A 208 -5.28 -8.20 -8.72
CA THR A 208 -3.97 -8.80 -9.02
C THR A 208 -4.11 -10.15 -9.73
N ILE A 209 -5.06 -10.99 -9.29
CA ILE A 209 -5.36 -12.28 -9.90
C ILE A 209 -5.88 -12.10 -11.33
N ASN A 210 -6.88 -11.25 -11.53
CA ASN A 210 -7.48 -11.01 -12.84
C ASN A 210 -6.46 -10.47 -13.84
N LYS A 211 -5.53 -9.63 -13.39
CA LYS A 211 -4.44 -9.11 -14.22
C LYS A 211 -3.46 -10.21 -14.66
N ASN A 212 -3.12 -11.12 -13.76
CA ASN A 212 -2.15 -12.19 -14.01
C ASN A 212 -2.77 -13.42 -14.66
N PHE A 213 -4.08 -13.63 -14.48
CA PHE A 213 -4.84 -14.79 -14.93
C PHE A 213 -6.20 -14.35 -15.50
N PRO A 214 -6.25 -13.84 -16.76
CA PRO A 214 -7.46 -13.27 -17.36
C PRO A 214 -8.64 -14.25 -17.44
N PHE A 215 -8.39 -15.55 -17.32
CA PHE A 215 -9.41 -16.60 -17.35
C PHE A 215 -9.90 -17.00 -15.95
N ALA A 216 -9.52 -16.23 -14.90
CA ALA A 216 -9.97 -16.53 -13.55
C ALA A 216 -11.49 -16.38 -13.43
N SER A 217 -12.15 -17.43 -12.92
CA SER A 217 -13.58 -17.44 -12.63
C SER A 217 -13.87 -16.98 -11.21
N SER A 218 -15.14 -16.72 -10.90
CA SER A 218 -15.58 -16.42 -9.53
C SER A 218 -15.22 -17.52 -8.52
N LEU A 219 -15.14 -18.76 -8.96
CA LEU A 219 -14.68 -19.88 -8.14
C LEU A 219 -13.18 -19.76 -7.82
N THR A 220 -12.37 -19.40 -8.81
CA THR A 220 -10.92 -19.22 -8.64
C THR A 220 -10.62 -18.10 -7.64
N THR A 221 -11.37 -17.00 -7.70
CA THR A 221 -11.24 -15.87 -6.75
C THR A 221 -11.58 -16.29 -5.32
N LYS A 222 -12.67 -17.02 -5.10
CA LYS A 222 -13.04 -17.55 -3.77
C LYS A 222 -12.01 -18.53 -3.21
N LEU A 223 -11.49 -19.42 -4.05
CA LEU A 223 -10.40 -20.33 -3.68
C LEU A 223 -9.12 -19.58 -3.32
N ALA A 224 -8.81 -18.51 -4.06
CA ALA A 224 -7.67 -17.65 -3.77
C ALA A 224 -7.84 -16.90 -2.43
N GLU A 225 -9.00 -16.33 -2.15
CA GLU A 225 -9.30 -15.70 -0.86
C GLU A 225 -9.17 -16.69 0.31
N PHE A 226 -9.73 -17.90 0.16
CA PHE A 226 -9.58 -18.95 1.16
C PHE A 226 -8.11 -19.38 1.32
N GLY A 227 -7.41 -19.63 0.20
CA GLY A 227 -6.00 -20.00 0.21
C GLY A 227 -5.10 -18.93 0.82
N THR A 228 -5.41 -17.63 0.58
CA THR A 228 -4.66 -16.51 1.17
C THR A 228 -4.81 -16.49 2.69
N ARG A 229 -6.02 -16.68 3.21
CA ARG A 229 -6.26 -16.79 4.66
C ARG A 229 -5.51 -17.95 5.29
N ALA A 230 -5.49 -19.11 4.60
CA ALA A 230 -4.77 -20.29 5.06
C ALA A 230 -3.24 -20.09 4.97
N TYR A 231 -2.75 -19.40 3.94
CA TYR A 231 -1.34 -19.11 3.75
C TYR A 231 -0.79 -18.14 4.81
N PHE A 232 -1.56 -17.11 5.15
CA PHE A 232 -1.25 -16.14 6.20
C PHE A 232 -1.98 -16.47 7.52
N TYR A 233 -1.84 -17.73 7.97
CA TYR A 233 -2.44 -18.22 9.23
C TYR A 233 -1.92 -17.46 10.46
N ASP A 234 -0.80 -16.77 10.34
CA ASP A 234 -0.20 -15.87 11.34
C ASP A 234 -0.99 -14.58 11.58
N GLY A 235 -2.07 -14.35 10.83
CA GLY A 235 -2.93 -13.16 10.94
C GLY A 235 -2.44 -11.94 10.15
N CYS A 236 -1.40 -12.09 9.33
CA CYS A 236 -0.92 -11.02 8.44
C CYS A 236 -1.95 -10.61 7.38
N TYR A 237 -2.81 -11.51 6.91
CA TYR A 237 -3.87 -11.17 5.96
C TYR A 237 -5.15 -10.75 6.67
N LYS A 238 -5.48 -9.47 6.55
CA LYS A 238 -6.69 -8.88 7.10
C LYS A 238 -7.54 -8.32 5.97
N ASN A 239 -8.82 -8.68 5.95
CA ASN A 239 -9.77 -8.19 4.93
C ASN A 239 -10.72 -7.16 5.51
N ASP A 240 -10.17 -6.21 6.26
CA ASP A 240 -10.93 -5.13 6.86
C ASP A 240 -11.40 -4.16 5.78
N SER A 241 -12.59 -3.62 5.94
CA SER A 241 -13.12 -2.60 5.02
C SER A 241 -12.39 -1.27 5.23
N VAL A 242 -11.98 -0.63 4.14
CA VAL A 242 -11.42 0.73 4.20
C VAL A 242 -12.40 1.73 4.84
N CYS A 243 -13.69 1.47 4.75
CA CYS A 243 -14.72 2.31 5.38
C CYS A 243 -14.61 2.30 6.90
N GLU A 244 -14.28 1.15 7.52
CA GLU A 244 -14.07 1.09 8.97
C GLU A 244 -12.83 1.86 9.42
N ALA A 245 -11.75 1.82 8.63
CA ALA A 245 -10.57 2.65 8.88
C ALA A 245 -10.89 4.15 8.72
N ALA A 246 -11.64 4.52 7.67
CA ALA A 246 -12.03 5.91 7.42
C ALA A 246 -12.85 6.53 8.56
N LYS A 247 -13.74 5.76 9.21
CA LYS A 247 -14.51 6.22 10.37
C LYS A 247 -13.66 6.66 11.56
N GLN A 248 -12.41 6.20 11.64
CA GLN A 248 -11.45 6.57 12.69
C GLN A 248 -10.67 7.86 12.36
N ILE A 249 -10.82 8.39 11.14
CA ILE A 249 -10.11 9.60 10.68
C ILE A 249 -10.92 10.83 11.07
N THR A 250 -10.71 11.32 12.28
CA THR A 250 -11.41 12.51 12.80
C THR A 250 -10.48 13.71 12.87
N ASN A 251 -10.98 14.92 12.57
CA ASN A 251 -10.23 16.19 12.66
C ASN A 251 -8.90 16.16 11.87
N ARG A 252 -8.93 15.58 10.66
CA ARG A 252 -7.75 15.44 9.80
C ARG A 252 -8.06 15.88 8.39
N ASN A 253 -7.02 16.18 7.62
CA ASN A 253 -7.11 16.55 6.23
C ASN A 253 -6.95 15.30 5.37
N VAL A 254 -7.91 15.03 4.49
CA VAL A 254 -7.93 13.85 3.61
C VAL A 254 -8.11 14.30 2.16
N PHE A 255 -7.26 13.80 1.29
CA PHE A 255 -7.34 13.99 -0.16
C PHE A 255 -7.51 12.65 -0.85
N LEU A 256 -8.67 12.44 -1.46
CA LEU A 256 -8.98 11.24 -2.23
C LEU A 256 -8.79 11.51 -3.73
N LEU A 257 -7.99 10.65 -4.34
CA LEU A 257 -7.62 10.72 -5.75
C LEU A 257 -8.00 9.41 -6.45
N ALA A 258 -8.52 9.51 -7.64
CA ALA A 258 -8.76 8.38 -8.54
C ALA A 258 -8.92 8.85 -9.98
N GLY A 259 -8.97 7.94 -10.93
CA GLY A 259 -9.16 8.27 -12.33
C GLY A 259 -9.86 7.18 -13.12
N SER A 260 -10.32 7.54 -14.31
CA SER A 260 -11.01 6.65 -15.25
C SER A 260 -10.11 5.54 -15.81
N ASP A 261 -8.79 5.68 -15.67
CA ASP A 261 -7.78 4.68 -16.02
C ASP A 261 -7.77 3.45 -15.10
N ALA A 262 -8.49 3.54 -13.95
CA ALA A 262 -8.65 2.44 -13.00
C ALA A 262 -10.08 2.43 -12.40
N PRO A 263 -11.12 2.07 -13.20
CA PRO A 263 -12.54 2.30 -12.86
C PRO A 263 -13.00 1.57 -11.59
N ASP A 264 -12.45 0.38 -11.30
CA ASP A 264 -12.78 -0.35 -10.08
C ASP A 264 -12.30 0.41 -8.83
N PHE A 265 -11.11 1.00 -8.89
CA PHE A 265 -10.57 1.81 -7.80
C PHE A 265 -11.24 3.19 -7.75
N GLN A 266 -11.62 3.78 -8.89
CA GLN A 266 -12.43 5.00 -8.93
C GLN A 266 -13.73 4.79 -8.14
N THR A 267 -14.48 3.73 -8.46
CA THR A 267 -15.72 3.38 -7.77
C THR A 267 -15.51 3.14 -6.27
N SER A 268 -14.43 2.46 -5.87
CA SER A 268 -14.13 2.23 -4.45
C SER A 268 -13.76 3.51 -3.72
N THR A 269 -13.01 4.41 -4.35
CA THR A 269 -12.65 5.72 -3.81
C THR A 269 -13.89 6.61 -3.62
N GLU A 270 -14.81 6.63 -4.57
CA GLU A 270 -16.08 7.35 -4.46
C GLU A 270 -16.97 6.82 -3.33
N LYS A 271 -16.99 5.50 -3.12
CA LYS A 271 -17.71 4.91 -1.97
C LYS A 271 -17.04 5.27 -0.66
N LEU A 272 -15.70 5.25 -0.61
CA LEU A 272 -14.92 5.60 0.58
C LEU A 272 -15.17 7.04 1.03
N SER A 273 -15.35 7.99 0.08
CA SER A 273 -15.58 9.40 0.44
C SER A 273 -16.78 9.62 1.37
N ARG A 274 -17.75 8.71 1.33
CA ARG A 274 -18.97 8.77 2.17
C ARG A 274 -18.80 8.15 3.56
N CYS A 275 -17.63 7.56 3.84
CA CYS A 275 -17.35 6.85 5.09
C CYS A 275 -16.68 7.72 6.15
N PHE A 276 -16.12 8.86 5.76
CA PHE A 276 -15.41 9.75 6.68
C PHE A 276 -16.39 10.49 7.60
N PRO A 277 -16.01 10.73 8.86
CA PRO A 277 -16.79 11.54 9.79
C PRO A 277 -16.98 12.98 9.30
N PRO A 278 -18.07 13.67 9.71
CA PRO A 278 -18.36 15.03 9.27
C PRO A 278 -17.30 16.07 9.65
N ASN A 279 -16.49 15.80 10.67
CA ASN A 279 -15.39 16.65 11.13
C ASN A 279 -14.06 16.38 10.41
N THR A 280 -14.07 15.57 9.35
CA THR A 280 -12.90 15.35 8.46
C THR A 280 -12.92 16.40 7.35
N HIS A 281 -11.79 17.06 7.13
CA HIS A 281 -11.62 17.96 5.99
C HIS A 281 -11.31 17.13 4.74
N LEU A 282 -12.35 16.79 3.98
CA LEU A 282 -12.27 15.88 2.84
C LEU A 282 -12.28 16.65 1.51
N GLU A 283 -11.24 16.46 0.71
CA GLU A 283 -11.19 16.83 -0.70
C GLU A 283 -11.20 15.57 -1.56
N THR A 284 -11.91 15.58 -2.70
CA THR A 284 -12.04 14.42 -3.59
C THR A 284 -11.88 14.84 -5.04
N LYS A 285 -11.03 14.12 -5.79
CA LYS A 285 -10.78 14.25 -7.23
C LYS A 285 -10.75 12.86 -7.85
N THR A 286 -11.84 12.45 -8.48
CA THR A 286 -11.99 11.11 -9.05
C THR A 286 -12.03 11.08 -10.57
N ASP A 287 -11.79 12.20 -11.21
CA ASP A 287 -11.81 12.41 -12.67
C ASP A 287 -10.40 12.55 -13.29
N LEU A 288 -9.38 12.05 -12.59
CA LEU A 288 -7.99 12.18 -13.04
C LEU A 288 -7.73 11.34 -14.30
N ASN A 289 -6.84 11.86 -15.15
CA ASN A 289 -6.34 11.16 -16.34
C ASN A 289 -4.91 11.64 -16.67
N PRO A 290 -3.89 10.85 -16.30
CA PRO A 290 -3.97 9.64 -15.48
C PRO A 290 -4.13 9.91 -13.99
N SER A 291 -4.55 8.88 -13.23
CA SER A 291 -4.42 8.82 -11.78
C SER A 291 -2.99 8.47 -11.36
N GLY A 292 -2.71 8.52 -10.07
CA GLY A 292 -1.44 8.03 -9.51
C GLY A 292 -1.17 6.56 -9.82
N TYR A 293 -2.23 5.76 -10.05
CA TYR A 293 -2.10 4.34 -10.42
C TYR A 293 -1.37 4.12 -11.75
N SER A 294 -1.56 5.00 -12.73
CA SER A 294 -0.97 4.92 -14.08
C SER A 294 0.04 6.03 -14.38
N ILE A 295 0.51 6.74 -13.36
CA ILE A 295 1.37 7.94 -13.50
C ILE A 295 2.67 7.69 -14.30
N THR A 296 3.18 6.46 -14.28
CA THR A 296 4.37 6.08 -15.07
C THR A 296 4.15 6.10 -16.59
N ASN A 297 2.88 6.12 -17.03
CA ASN A 297 2.48 6.19 -18.43
C ASN A 297 2.08 7.61 -18.86
N ALA A 298 2.13 8.58 -17.93
CA ALA A 298 1.77 9.95 -18.14
C ALA A 298 2.80 10.70 -19.00
N SER A 299 2.34 11.74 -19.71
CA SER A 299 3.27 12.74 -20.24
C SER A 299 3.94 13.51 -19.09
N LEU A 300 5.04 14.19 -19.40
CA LEU A 300 5.73 15.02 -18.41
C LEU A 300 4.80 16.08 -17.81
N GLU A 301 3.99 16.74 -18.64
CA GLU A 301 3.03 17.76 -18.23
C GLU A 301 1.93 17.19 -17.32
N GLN A 302 1.39 16.01 -17.65
CA GLN A 302 0.38 15.33 -16.84
C GLN A 302 0.96 14.90 -15.47
N SER A 303 2.18 14.36 -15.47
CA SER A 303 2.88 13.98 -14.25
C SER A 303 3.16 15.19 -13.36
N GLU A 304 3.59 16.31 -13.95
CA GLU A 304 3.83 17.56 -13.23
C GLU A 304 2.53 18.09 -12.62
N ALA A 305 1.44 18.15 -13.38
CA ALA A 305 0.15 18.61 -12.87
C ALA A 305 -0.39 17.73 -11.74
N TYR A 306 -0.14 16.42 -11.79
CA TYR A 306 -0.47 15.49 -10.71
C TYR A 306 0.37 15.74 -9.46
N ASP A 307 1.69 15.82 -9.61
CA ASP A 307 2.63 16.04 -8.49
C ASP A 307 2.31 17.35 -7.77
N GLN A 308 2.03 18.44 -8.51
CA GLN A 308 1.70 19.75 -7.95
C GLN A 308 0.44 19.74 -7.08
N ARG A 309 -0.58 18.94 -7.43
CA ARG A 309 -1.78 18.78 -6.60
C ARG A 309 -1.46 18.13 -5.25
N VAL A 310 -0.68 17.06 -5.27
CA VAL A 310 -0.28 16.34 -4.04
C VAL A 310 0.62 17.22 -3.18
N ILE A 311 1.57 17.94 -3.80
CA ILE A 311 2.47 18.87 -3.12
C ILE A 311 1.67 20.00 -2.47
N ALA A 312 0.75 20.63 -3.21
CA ALA A 312 -0.10 21.71 -2.70
C ALA A 312 -0.93 21.25 -1.50
N PHE A 313 -1.52 20.06 -1.55
CA PHE A 313 -2.26 19.50 -0.43
C PHE A 313 -1.40 19.38 0.83
N PHE A 314 -0.23 18.71 0.76
CA PHE A 314 0.63 18.54 1.94
C PHE A 314 1.19 19.87 2.44
N LYS A 315 1.58 20.77 1.54
CA LYS A 315 2.06 22.10 1.90
C LYS A 315 0.99 22.88 2.68
N GLN A 316 -0.21 22.96 2.15
CA GLN A 316 -1.30 23.70 2.78
C GLN A 316 -1.71 23.11 4.14
N THR A 317 -1.73 21.76 4.26
CA THR A 317 -2.28 21.12 5.45
C THR A 317 -1.27 20.95 6.58
N LEU A 318 0.03 20.81 6.28
CA LEU A 318 1.06 20.60 7.30
C LEU A 318 1.80 21.86 7.69
N GLU A 319 1.96 22.87 6.79
CA GLU A 319 2.54 24.18 7.15
C GLU A 319 1.58 25.02 8.01
N SER A 320 0.26 24.87 7.84
CA SER A 320 -0.72 25.61 8.64
C SER A 320 -0.84 25.15 10.09
N SER A 321 -0.37 23.94 10.41
CA SER A 321 -0.38 23.39 11.77
C SER A 321 0.72 23.98 12.67
N GLU A 322 1.72 24.67 12.10
CA GLU A 322 2.84 25.27 12.85
C GLU A 322 2.56 26.73 13.29
N ARG A 323 1.40 27.30 12.93
CA ARG A 323 0.97 28.65 13.33
C ARG A 323 -0.08 28.59 14.43
#